data_dace589c7a1dd2fa0cc4629f70bdbfa5
#
_entry.id   dace589c7a1dd2fa0cc4629f70bdbfa5
#
_cell.length_a   1.000
_cell.length_b   1.000
_cell.length_c   1.000
_cell.angle_alpha   90.00
_cell.angle_beta   90.00
_cell.angle_gamma   90.00
#
_symmetry.space_group_name_H-M   'P 1'
#
loop_
_entity.id
_entity.type
_entity.pdbx_description
1 polymer ?
#
loop_
_entity_poly.entity_id
_entity_poly.type
_entity_poly.pdbx_seq_one_letter_code
_entity_poly.pdbx_strand_id
1 'polypeptide(L)'
;MLKKVALVLLFLCGVLVAENADASTSSIMVNADNGKVMYESNADSLRYPASLTKLMTLYITFNALENGHLKLSDKLKVSNVAAGRSPSKLGVRAGETITVDTAIKAVIVKSANDCATVLAEHFSKSEAEFAVLMTKTAKKLGMNHTVFKNASGLPNSQQKTTARDMSKLAMAVYHHFPQYYKWFSMKSFKYKGQTITGHNHLLDTFSGADGMKTGYTAASGYNIITSAKRNGKRVIAVTMGHKYLNERDKKAAVMMDKGLLHLKKSNEVDVVELTRVIDGRTTEVKYAANDKINTKVNNARVNNVREVANTAKLEKVNVAGGKYALQVGAFSDYKRAKNYALSIKNSLAKKYAVYNINVEKVQTGSGTMYRSKVVGMAKNTANQICSNMKRQKKNCLVVVDNNSMNLAQK
;
A
#
# COMPACT_ATOMS: atom_id res chain seq x y z
N MET A 1 -69.04 -30.82 34.36
CA MET A 1 -67.71 -31.49 34.23
C MET A 1 -66.93 -30.78 33.12
N LEU A 2 -66.09 -29.84 33.54
CA LEU A 2 -65.25 -29.11 32.60
C LEU A 2 -63.96 -29.90 32.28
N LYS A 3 -63.74 -30.27 31.01
CA LYS A 3 -62.46 -30.81 30.55
C LYS A 3 -61.50 -29.65 30.26
N LYS A 4 -60.46 -29.53 31.07
CA LYS A 4 -59.36 -28.60 30.83
C LYS A 4 -58.47 -29.15 29.70
N VAL A 5 -58.41 -28.42 28.57
CA VAL A 5 -57.42 -28.64 27.50
C VAL A 5 -56.17 -27.87 27.88
N ALA A 6 -55.10 -28.56 28.22
CA ALA A 6 -53.77 -27.94 28.43
C ALA A 6 -53.09 -27.75 27.07
N LEU A 7 -52.92 -26.50 26.66
CA LEU A 7 -52.15 -26.10 25.49
C LEU A 7 -50.67 -26.08 25.86
N VAL A 8 -49.89 -27.06 25.39
CA VAL A 8 -48.43 -27.07 25.55
C VAL A 8 -47.84 -26.19 24.46
N LEU A 9 -47.46 -24.97 24.83
CA LEU A 9 -46.63 -24.10 23.99
C LEU A 9 -45.19 -24.61 24.03
N LEU A 10 -44.76 -25.31 23.00
CA LEU A 10 -43.36 -25.59 22.75
C LEU A 10 -42.67 -24.28 22.30
N PHE A 11 -42.01 -23.62 23.26
CA PHE A 11 -41.06 -22.56 22.96
C PHE A 11 -39.82 -23.21 22.34
N LEU A 12 -39.71 -23.18 20.98
CA LEU A 12 -38.45 -23.43 20.30
C LEU A 12 -37.49 -22.27 20.63
N CYS A 13 -36.77 -22.43 21.73
CA CYS A 13 -35.62 -21.57 22.02
C CYS A 13 -34.52 -21.89 21.01
N GLY A 14 -34.51 -21.18 19.88
CA GLY A 14 -33.38 -21.19 18.97
C GLY A 14 -32.16 -20.68 19.72
N VAL A 15 -31.32 -21.59 20.18
CA VAL A 15 -29.99 -21.27 20.71
C VAL A 15 -29.19 -20.69 19.55
N LEU A 16 -29.25 -19.36 19.39
CA LEU A 16 -28.21 -18.60 18.69
C LEU A 16 -26.93 -18.90 19.48
N VAL A 17 -26.15 -19.85 18.98
CA VAL A 17 -24.74 -19.98 19.37
C VAL A 17 -24.05 -18.72 18.88
N ALA A 18 -24.10 -17.67 19.71
CA ALA A 18 -23.19 -16.56 19.59
C ALA A 18 -21.80 -17.19 19.70
N GLU A 19 -21.06 -17.28 18.59
CA GLU A 19 -19.61 -17.55 18.66
C GLU A 19 -19.07 -16.51 19.64
N ASN A 20 -18.74 -16.93 20.85
CA ASN A 20 -18.08 -16.10 21.84
C ASN A 20 -16.81 -15.58 21.20
N ALA A 21 -16.87 -14.36 20.65
CA ALA A 21 -15.69 -13.66 20.18
C ALA A 21 -14.78 -13.53 21.38
N ASP A 22 -13.67 -14.27 21.39
CA ASP A 22 -12.68 -14.18 22.47
C ASP A 22 -12.32 -12.69 22.61
N ALA A 23 -12.71 -12.08 23.74
CA ALA A 23 -12.52 -10.66 24.01
C ALA A 23 -11.05 -10.24 23.90
N SER A 24 -10.14 -11.21 23.92
CA SER A 24 -8.70 -11.01 23.75
C SER A 24 -8.26 -10.88 22.27
N THR A 25 -9.08 -11.27 21.27
CA THR A 25 -8.70 -11.24 19.86
C THR A 25 -9.37 -10.11 19.09
N SER A 26 -8.69 -9.64 18.03
CA SER A 26 -9.20 -8.63 17.09
C SER A 26 -9.05 -9.12 15.67
N SER A 27 -10.07 -8.98 14.84
CA SER A 27 -10.05 -9.50 13.47
C SER A 27 -10.78 -8.57 12.51
N ILE A 28 -10.28 -8.48 11.29
CA ILE A 28 -10.97 -7.83 10.17
C ILE A 28 -10.61 -8.54 8.87
N MET A 29 -11.54 -8.61 7.94
CA MET A 29 -11.31 -9.05 6.58
C MET A 29 -11.95 -8.07 5.61
N VAL A 30 -11.21 -7.72 4.59
CA VAL A 30 -11.64 -6.78 3.55
C VAL A 30 -11.54 -7.42 2.16
N ASN A 31 -12.45 -7.01 1.27
CA ASN A 31 -12.27 -7.23 -0.16
C ASN A 31 -11.10 -6.36 -0.61
N ALA A 32 -10.05 -6.98 -1.16
CA ALA A 32 -8.86 -6.26 -1.58
C ALA A 32 -9.07 -5.39 -2.83
N ASP A 33 -10.12 -5.64 -3.60
CA ASP A 33 -10.42 -4.87 -4.80
C ASP A 33 -11.03 -3.49 -4.47
N ASN A 34 -11.78 -3.38 -3.37
CA ASN A 34 -12.54 -2.14 -3.05
C ASN A 34 -12.46 -1.70 -1.58
N GLY A 35 -11.75 -2.42 -0.73
CA GLY A 35 -11.62 -2.09 0.69
C GLY A 35 -12.87 -2.36 1.55
N LYS A 36 -13.96 -2.87 0.96
CA LYS A 36 -15.20 -3.17 1.70
C LYS A 36 -14.94 -4.19 2.82
N VAL A 37 -15.35 -3.86 4.03
CA VAL A 37 -15.26 -4.78 5.17
C VAL A 37 -16.26 -5.91 4.96
N MET A 38 -15.76 -7.13 4.99
CA MET A 38 -16.55 -8.36 4.82
C MET A 38 -16.77 -9.11 6.14
N TYR A 39 -15.89 -8.91 7.09
CA TYR A 39 -15.99 -9.45 8.45
C TYR A 39 -15.16 -8.59 9.39
N GLU A 40 -15.66 -8.36 10.60
CA GLU A 40 -14.89 -7.75 11.66
C GLU A 40 -15.34 -8.23 13.04
N SER A 41 -14.42 -8.24 13.99
CA SER A 41 -14.66 -8.52 15.41
C SER A 41 -13.59 -7.80 16.21
N ASN A 42 -13.99 -6.91 17.12
CA ASN A 42 -13.09 -6.09 17.94
C ASN A 42 -12.03 -5.35 17.08
N ALA A 43 -12.37 -4.98 15.83
CA ALA A 43 -11.41 -4.50 14.84
C ALA A 43 -10.70 -3.21 15.26
N ASP A 44 -11.32 -2.40 16.09
CA ASP A 44 -10.80 -1.11 16.57
C ASP A 44 -10.18 -1.18 17.98
N SER A 45 -10.16 -2.36 18.60
CA SER A 45 -9.48 -2.56 19.88
C SER A 45 -7.98 -2.37 19.74
N LEU A 46 -7.38 -1.60 20.64
CA LEU A 46 -5.94 -1.36 20.67
C LEU A 46 -5.17 -2.65 20.98
N ARG A 47 -4.21 -2.97 20.12
CA ARG A 47 -3.36 -4.15 20.21
C ARG A 47 -1.88 -3.79 20.04
N TYR A 48 -1.00 -4.64 20.54
CA TYR A 48 0.41 -4.58 20.22
C TYR A 48 0.65 -5.22 18.85
N PRO A 49 1.25 -4.49 17.88
CA PRO A 49 1.43 -5.01 16.52
C PRO A 49 2.45 -6.14 16.44
N ALA A 50 3.41 -6.22 17.38
CA ALA A 50 4.60 -7.06 17.23
C ALA A 50 5.24 -6.84 15.84
N SER A 51 5.75 -7.89 15.18
CA SER A 51 6.41 -7.78 13.87
C SER A 51 5.48 -7.39 12.71
N LEU A 52 4.17 -7.21 12.90
CA LEU A 52 3.34 -6.56 11.89
C LEU A 52 3.82 -5.11 11.62
N THR A 53 4.46 -4.47 12.60
CA THR A 53 5.15 -3.17 12.47
C THR A 53 6.06 -3.08 11.25
N LYS A 54 6.75 -4.17 10.92
CA LYS A 54 7.68 -4.23 9.78
C LYS A 54 7.00 -3.97 8.43
N LEU A 55 5.67 -4.13 8.35
CA LEU A 55 4.94 -3.79 7.14
C LEU A 55 4.99 -2.28 6.87
N MET A 56 4.98 -1.42 7.90
CA MET A 56 5.17 0.02 7.74
C MET A 56 6.61 0.36 7.36
N THR A 57 7.61 -0.32 7.92
CA THR A 57 9.02 -0.17 7.51
C THR A 57 9.18 -0.50 6.03
N LEU A 58 8.60 -1.61 5.58
CA LEU A 58 8.58 -2.00 4.17
C LEU A 58 7.80 -1.01 3.29
N TYR A 59 6.67 -0.50 3.76
CA TYR A 59 5.90 0.52 3.04
C TYR A 59 6.74 1.75 2.73
N ILE A 60 7.46 2.29 3.73
CA ILE A 60 8.35 3.44 3.57
C ILE A 60 9.51 3.10 2.62
N THR A 61 10.10 1.91 2.76
CA THR A 61 11.17 1.43 1.89
C THR A 61 10.71 1.31 0.43
N PHE A 62 9.54 0.70 0.19
CA PHE A 62 8.97 0.57 -1.14
C PHE A 62 8.63 1.93 -1.75
N ASN A 63 8.14 2.86 -0.93
CA ASN A 63 7.90 4.22 -1.39
C ASN A 63 9.19 4.93 -1.86
N ALA A 64 10.30 4.73 -1.16
CA ALA A 64 11.60 5.28 -1.56
C ALA A 64 12.13 4.64 -2.85
N LEU A 65 11.98 3.31 -3.02
CA LEU A 65 12.32 2.60 -4.25
C LEU A 65 11.49 3.09 -5.44
N GLU A 66 10.18 3.25 -5.26
CA GLU A 66 9.25 3.70 -6.31
C GLU A 66 9.56 5.12 -6.79
N ASN A 67 10.04 5.98 -5.90
CA ASN A 67 10.38 7.37 -6.23
C ASN A 67 11.86 7.54 -6.64
N GLY A 68 12.63 6.45 -6.75
CA GLY A 68 14.03 6.48 -7.14
C GLY A 68 14.99 7.06 -6.10
N HIS A 69 14.53 7.23 -4.84
CA HIS A 69 15.38 7.70 -3.74
C HIS A 69 16.24 6.58 -3.14
N LEU A 70 15.96 5.34 -3.52
CA LEU A 70 16.66 4.14 -3.09
C LEU A 70 16.66 3.14 -4.25
N LYS A 71 17.71 2.31 -4.33
CA LYS A 71 17.83 1.21 -5.29
C LYS A 71 17.99 -0.11 -4.55
N LEU A 72 17.54 -1.20 -5.14
CA LEU A 72 17.69 -2.54 -4.55
C LEU A 72 19.16 -2.95 -4.35
N SER A 73 20.05 -2.44 -5.22
CA SER A 73 21.51 -2.68 -5.17
C SER A 73 22.23 -1.84 -4.13
N ASP A 74 21.61 -0.79 -3.59
CA ASP A 74 22.28 0.10 -2.64
C ASP A 74 22.70 -0.67 -1.39
N LYS A 75 23.93 -0.38 -0.91
CA LYS A 75 24.52 -1.01 0.26
C LYS A 75 24.27 -0.13 1.49
N LEU A 76 23.59 -0.68 2.47
CA LEU A 76 23.29 -0.03 3.74
C LEU A 76 24.29 -0.47 4.79
N LYS A 77 24.85 0.47 5.55
CA LYS A 77 25.78 0.19 6.65
C LYS A 77 25.03 -0.39 7.85
N VAL A 78 25.57 -1.42 8.45
CA VAL A 78 25.04 -2.03 9.67
C VAL A 78 25.67 -1.36 10.88
N SER A 79 24.85 -0.73 11.72
CA SER A 79 25.28 -0.11 12.97
C SER A 79 25.43 -1.14 14.10
N ASN A 80 26.08 -0.75 15.20
CA ASN A 80 26.11 -1.54 16.45
C ASN A 80 24.68 -1.76 17.00
N VAL A 81 23.81 -0.76 16.86
CA VAL A 81 22.41 -0.82 17.31
C VAL A 81 21.65 -1.88 16.52
N ALA A 82 21.77 -1.87 15.18
CA ALA A 82 21.11 -2.84 14.32
C ALA A 82 21.62 -4.27 14.61
N ALA A 83 22.94 -4.49 14.64
CA ALA A 83 23.55 -5.79 14.91
C ALA A 83 23.18 -6.34 16.30
N GLY A 84 23.01 -5.47 17.29
CA GLY A 84 22.63 -5.81 18.67
C GLY A 84 21.15 -6.12 18.87
N ARG A 85 20.28 -5.99 17.85
CA ARG A 85 18.85 -6.25 18.03
C ARG A 85 18.55 -7.68 18.47
N SER A 86 17.54 -7.80 19.34
CA SER A 86 17.03 -9.10 19.79
C SER A 86 16.46 -9.93 18.63
N PRO A 87 16.46 -11.26 18.70
CA PRO A 87 15.83 -12.11 17.70
C PRO A 87 14.31 -11.82 17.52
N SER A 88 13.74 -12.09 16.32
CA SER A 88 14.33 -12.74 15.14
C SER A 88 15.26 -11.80 14.37
N LYS A 89 16.39 -12.29 13.88
CA LYS A 89 17.35 -11.48 13.13
C LYS A 89 18.05 -12.30 12.03
N LEU A 90 18.59 -11.63 11.02
CA LEU A 90 19.41 -12.25 9.97
C LEU A 90 20.83 -12.57 10.47
N GLY A 91 21.31 -11.82 11.45
CA GLY A 91 22.66 -11.96 12.01
C GLY A 91 23.71 -11.14 11.28
N VAL A 92 23.33 -9.95 10.78
CA VAL A 92 24.28 -9.00 10.20
C VAL A 92 25.19 -8.43 11.27
N ARG A 93 26.49 -8.20 10.94
CA ARG A 93 27.50 -7.73 11.87
C ARG A 93 27.72 -6.23 11.75
N ALA A 94 27.99 -5.58 12.87
CA ALA A 94 28.33 -4.15 12.88
C ALA A 94 29.55 -3.87 11.97
N GLY A 95 29.47 -2.78 11.22
CA GLY A 95 30.47 -2.39 10.23
C GLY A 95 30.32 -3.03 8.85
N GLU A 96 29.61 -4.18 8.73
CA GLU A 96 29.28 -4.77 7.44
C GLU A 96 28.27 -3.88 6.66
N THR A 97 28.10 -4.22 5.40
CA THR A 97 27.02 -3.66 4.57
C THR A 97 26.09 -4.76 4.09
N ILE A 98 24.81 -4.43 3.93
CA ILE A 98 23.79 -5.30 3.36
C ILE A 98 23.06 -4.57 2.25
N THR A 99 22.72 -5.24 1.15
CA THR A 99 21.93 -4.63 0.09
C THR A 99 20.48 -4.41 0.53
N VAL A 100 19.85 -3.39 -0.01
CA VAL A 100 18.41 -3.11 0.23
C VAL A 100 17.56 -4.33 -0.13
N ASP A 101 17.83 -4.99 -1.27
CA ASP A 101 17.17 -6.23 -1.68
C ASP A 101 17.24 -7.32 -0.58
N THR A 102 18.42 -7.58 -0.08
CA THR A 102 18.62 -8.60 0.98
C THR A 102 17.93 -8.19 2.28
N ALA A 103 18.03 -6.92 2.67
CA ALA A 103 17.38 -6.41 3.88
C ALA A 103 15.86 -6.56 3.81
N ILE A 104 15.24 -6.22 2.66
CA ILE A 104 13.80 -6.40 2.45
C ILE A 104 13.40 -7.88 2.53
N LYS A 105 14.13 -8.78 1.85
CA LYS A 105 13.87 -10.23 1.91
C LYS A 105 13.96 -10.76 3.34
N ALA A 106 14.98 -10.34 4.09
CA ALA A 106 15.14 -10.71 5.49
C ALA A 106 13.99 -10.21 6.39
N VAL A 107 13.51 -8.97 6.16
CA VAL A 107 12.37 -8.41 6.90
C VAL A 107 11.07 -9.15 6.57
N ILE A 108 10.83 -9.52 5.31
CA ILE A 108 9.64 -10.27 4.88
C ILE A 108 9.68 -11.69 5.41
N VAL A 109 10.72 -12.45 5.08
CA VAL A 109 10.81 -13.90 5.30
C VAL A 109 11.19 -14.21 6.75
N LYS A 110 12.36 -13.74 7.20
CA LYS A 110 12.88 -14.04 8.54
C LYS A 110 12.26 -13.18 9.64
N SER A 111 11.54 -12.11 9.24
CA SER A 111 11.08 -11.10 10.20
C SER A 111 12.23 -10.42 10.94
N ALA A 112 13.36 -10.20 10.27
CA ALA A 112 14.64 -9.79 10.83
C ALA A 112 14.57 -8.38 11.46
N ASN A 113 14.81 -8.30 12.78
CA ASN A 113 14.79 -7.05 13.54
C ASN A 113 15.98 -6.17 13.19
N ASP A 114 17.17 -6.77 13.06
CA ASP A 114 18.41 -6.11 12.64
C ASP A 114 18.27 -5.44 11.28
N CYS A 115 17.72 -6.13 10.27
CA CYS A 115 17.50 -5.58 8.95
C CYS A 115 16.42 -4.48 8.94
N ALA A 116 15.38 -4.59 9.78
CA ALA A 116 14.40 -3.52 9.93
C ALA A 116 15.03 -2.24 10.52
N THR A 117 15.94 -2.37 11.49
CA THR A 117 16.70 -1.25 12.06
C THR A 117 17.68 -0.67 11.04
N VAL A 118 18.38 -1.50 10.24
CA VAL A 118 19.25 -1.01 9.15
C VAL A 118 18.46 -0.15 8.14
N LEU A 119 17.26 -0.60 7.73
CA LEU A 119 16.40 0.18 6.85
C LEU A 119 15.96 1.50 7.52
N ALA A 120 15.61 1.46 8.81
CA ALA A 120 15.18 2.64 9.55
C ALA A 120 16.28 3.70 9.64
N GLU A 121 17.52 3.29 9.97
CA GLU A 121 18.68 4.16 10.09
C GLU A 121 19.13 4.76 8.76
N HIS A 122 18.78 4.15 7.64
CA HIS A 122 18.97 4.75 6.32
C HIS A 122 18.08 5.97 6.07
N PHE A 123 16.85 5.94 6.58
CA PHE A 123 15.87 7.03 6.36
C PHE A 123 15.90 8.13 7.41
N SER A 124 16.51 7.88 8.56
CA SER A 124 16.51 8.79 9.71
C SER A 124 17.80 8.65 10.51
N LYS A 125 18.15 9.67 11.27
CA LYS A 125 19.37 9.65 12.12
C LYS A 125 19.29 8.59 13.21
N SER A 126 18.07 8.16 13.58
CA SER A 126 17.85 7.14 14.60
C SER A 126 16.57 6.36 14.33
N GLU A 127 16.45 5.16 14.89
CA GLU A 127 15.20 4.39 14.83
C GLU A 127 14.03 5.11 15.52
N ALA A 128 14.30 5.93 16.53
CA ALA A 128 13.29 6.75 17.19
C ALA A 128 12.70 7.81 16.23
N GLU A 129 13.54 8.51 15.49
CA GLU A 129 13.09 9.45 14.45
C GLU A 129 12.33 8.73 13.32
N PHE A 130 12.82 7.55 12.94
CA PHE A 130 12.10 6.74 11.96
C PHE A 130 10.71 6.33 12.46
N ALA A 131 10.56 6.00 13.74
CA ALA A 131 9.26 5.68 14.33
C ALA A 131 8.29 6.87 14.30
N VAL A 132 8.79 8.10 14.42
CA VAL A 132 7.99 9.32 14.19
C VAL A 132 7.54 9.41 12.73
N LEU A 133 8.43 9.14 11.76
CA LEU A 133 8.09 9.07 10.34
C LEU A 133 7.05 7.99 10.07
N MET A 134 7.20 6.78 10.64
CA MET A 134 6.23 5.69 10.54
C MET A 134 4.84 6.12 11.06
N THR A 135 4.78 6.76 12.22
CA THR A 135 3.52 7.23 12.82
C THR A 135 2.88 8.33 11.97
N LYS A 136 3.67 9.27 11.46
CA LYS A 136 3.19 10.31 10.53
C LYS A 136 2.65 9.70 9.24
N THR A 137 3.33 8.69 8.70
CA THR A 137 2.89 7.94 7.52
C THR A 137 1.59 7.18 7.80
N ALA A 138 1.48 6.53 8.97
CA ALA A 138 0.26 5.85 9.40
C ALA A 138 -0.95 6.81 9.43
N LYS A 139 -0.80 8.00 10.02
CA LYS A 139 -1.87 9.02 10.04
C LYS A 139 -2.31 9.42 8.63
N LYS A 140 -1.37 9.58 7.70
CA LYS A 140 -1.66 9.89 6.29
C LYS A 140 -2.40 8.76 5.55
N LEU A 141 -2.20 7.50 5.97
CA LEU A 141 -2.95 6.33 5.49
C LEU A 141 -4.30 6.14 6.20
N GLY A 142 -4.70 7.06 7.09
CA GLY A 142 -5.93 6.95 7.86
C GLY A 142 -5.86 5.94 9.01
N MET A 143 -4.65 5.52 9.43
CA MET A 143 -4.43 4.65 10.58
C MET A 143 -4.43 5.47 11.88
N ASN A 144 -5.62 5.97 12.26
CA ASN A 144 -5.75 6.98 13.30
C ASN A 144 -5.48 6.48 14.72
N HIS A 145 -5.53 5.16 14.94
CA HIS A 145 -5.30 4.51 16.23
C HIS A 145 -3.92 3.81 16.31
N THR A 146 -2.97 4.23 15.43
CA THR A 146 -1.66 3.59 15.34
C THR A 146 -0.54 4.54 15.74
N VAL A 147 0.32 4.07 16.65
CA VAL A 147 1.58 4.72 17.05
C VAL A 147 2.69 3.68 16.96
N PHE A 148 3.75 4.01 16.22
CA PHE A 148 4.98 3.23 16.15
C PHE A 148 6.05 3.84 17.04
N LYS A 149 6.89 2.98 17.66
CA LYS A 149 8.01 3.37 18.53
C LYS A 149 9.36 2.78 18.11
N ASN A 150 9.34 1.83 17.19
CA ASN A 150 10.51 1.24 16.55
C ASN A 150 10.13 0.66 15.18
N ALA A 151 11.13 0.28 14.39
CA ALA A 151 10.96 -0.24 13.02
C ALA A 151 10.58 -1.73 12.97
N SER A 152 10.75 -2.45 14.06
CA SER A 152 10.73 -3.92 14.09
C SER A 152 9.52 -4.52 14.78
N GLY A 153 8.87 -3.77 15.67
CA GLY A 153 7.79 -4.28 16.52
C GLY A 153 8.28 -4.95 17.80
N LEU A 154 9.53 -4.72 18.20
CA LEU A 154 10.04 -5.09 19.52
C LEU A 154 9.18 -4.44 20.61
N PRO A 155 9.07 -5.04 21.80
CA PRO A 155 8.18 -4.59 22.86
C PRO A 155 8.38 -3.12 23.24
N ASN A 156 7.27 -2.39 23.25
CA ASN A 156 7.17 -1.02 23.74
C ASN A 156 5.71 -0.78 24.14
N SER A 157 5.45 -0.35 25.36
CA SER A 157 4.08 -0.17 25.91
C SER A 157 3.26 0.88 25.15
N GLN A 158 3.92 1.87 24.56
CA GLN A 158 3.28 2.95 23.80
C GLN A 158 3.06 2.60 22.32
N GLN A 159 3.60 1.47 21.84
CA GLN A 159 3.42 1.02 20.46
C GLN A 159 2.09 0.28 20.34
N LYS A 160 1.10 0.90 19.71
CA LYS A 160 -0.26 0.38 19.59
C LYS A 160 -0.76 0.51 18.15
N THR A 161 -1.70 -0.37 17.81
CA THR A 161 -2.44 -0.36 16.54
C THR A 161 -3.79 -1.02 16.72
N THR A 162 -4.58 -1.11 15.65
CA THR A 162 -5.82 -1.87 15.57
C THR A 162 -5.79 -2.81 14.36
N ALA A 163 -6.64 -3.85 14.38
CA ALA A 163 -6.76 -4.72 13.21
C ALA A 163 -7.22 -3.94 11.97
N ARG A 164 -8.13 -2.98 12.14
CA ARG A 164 -8.60 -2.08 11.08
C ARG A 164 -7.46 -1.24 10.49
N ASP A 165 -6.64 -0.63 11.32
CA ASP A 165 -5.52 0.18 10.84
C ASP A 165 -4.49 -0.68 10.09
N MET A 166 -4.21 -1.89 10.58
CA MET A 166 -3.31 -2.81 9.88
C MET A 166 -3.89 -3.31 8.56
N SER A 167 -5.21 -3.42 8.42
CA SER A 167 -5.84 -3.73 7.12
C SER A 167 -5.66 -2.60 6.11
N LYS A 168 -5.76 -1.32 6.54
CA LYS A 168 -5.48 -0.15 5.69
C LYS A 168 -4.03 -0.16 5.19
N LEU A 169 -3.07 -0.48 6.07
CA LEU A 169 -1.67 -0.59 5.68
C LEU A 169 -1.45 -1.73 4.67
N ALA A 170 -2.07 -2.88 4.90
CA ALA A 170 -1.98 -4.03 4.00
C ALA A 170 -2.55 -3.71 2.61
N MET A 171 -3.72 -3.05 2.56
CA MET A 171 -4.32 -2.54 1.33
C MET A 171 -3.40 -1.55 0.62
N ALA A 172 -2.82 -0.60 1.36
CA ALA A 172 -1.90 0.38 0.81
C ALA A 172 -0.65 -0.28 0.20
N VAL A 173 -0.06 -1.28 0.87
CA VAL A 173 1.08 -2.05 0.32
C VAL A 173 0.69 -2.77 -0.96
N TYR A 174 -0.47 -3.45 -0.96
CA TYR A 174 -0.96 -4.21 -2.11
C TYR A 174 -1.20 -3.32 -3.34
N HIS A 175 -1.86 -2.18 -3.16
CA HIS A 175 -2.25 -1.31 -4.27
C HIS A 175 -1.15 -0.34 -4.72
N HIS A 176 -0.35 0.18 -3.77
CA HIS A 176 0.67 1.17 -4.12
C HIS A 176 1.93 0.54 -4.71
N PHE A 177 2.24 -0.71 -4.31
CA PHE A 177 3.50 -1.36 -4.65
C PHE A 177 3.31 -2.79 -5.19
N PRO A 178 2.49 -3.00 -6.25
CA PRO A 178 2.19 -4.33 -6.78
C PRO A 178 3.45 -5.06 -7.26
N GLN A 179 4.48 -4.36 -7.74
CA GLN A 179 5.76 -4.93 -8.16
C GLN A 179 6.57 -5.52 -7.00
N TYR A 180 6.44 -4.96 -5.78
CA TYR A 180 7.11 -5.47 -4.56
C TYR A 180 6.21 -6.42 -3.77
N TYR A 181 4.89 -6.31 -3.94
CA TYR A 181 3.92 -7.15 -3.23
C TYR A 181 4.18 -8.66 -3.44
N LYS A 182 4.58 -9.07 -4.64
CA LYS A 182 4.91 -10.46 -4.96
C LYS A 182 5.95 -11.11 -4.04
N TRP A 183 6.79 -10.30 -3.38
CA TRP A 183 7.82 -10.82 -2.48
C TRP A 183 7.25 -11.37 -1.16
N PHE A 184 6.04 -10.98 -0.77
CA PHE A 184 5.38 -11.52 0.42
C PHE A 184 4.99 -13.00 0.29
N SER A 185 4.99 -13.55 -0.92
CA SER A 185 4.79 -14.99 -1.17
C SER A 185 6.06 -15.82 -1.02
N MET A 186 7.22 -15.19 -0.77
CA MET A 186 8.48 -15.92 -0.56
C MET A 186 8.43 -16.74 0.73
N LYS A 187 8.67 -18.05 0.60
CA LYS A 187 8.77 -18.97 1.73
C LYS A 187 10.18 -19.02 2.32
N SER A 188 11.19 -18.79 1.46
CA SER A 188 12.61 -18.77 1.84
C SER A 188 13.43 -17.93 0.87
N PHE A 189 14.67 -17.59 1.26
CA PHE A 189 15.68 -17.00 0.37
C PHE A 189 17.08 -17.46 0.81
N LYS A 190 18.07 -17.33 -0.08
CA LYS A 190 19.48 -17.66 0.23
C LYS A 190 20.24 -16.43 0.75
N TYR A 191 20.98 -16.61 1.83
CA TYR A 191 21.88 -15.61 2.40
C TYR A 191 23.17 -16.26 2.89
N LYS A 192 24.35 -15.80 2.41
CA LYS A 192 25.67 -16.36 2.76
C LYS A 192 25.71 -17.91 2.69
N GLY A 193 25.14 -18.49 1.61
CA GLY A 193 25.08 -19.94 1.40
C GLY A 193 23.99 -20.69 2.17
N GLN A 194 23.34 -20.07 3.13
CA GLN A 194 22.28 -20.67 3.94
C GLN A 194 20.90 -20.37 3.38
N THR A 195 19.97 -21.34 3.48
CA THR A 195 18.54 -21.13 3.18
C THR A 195 17.84 -20.60 4.43
N ILE A 196 17.36 -19.38 4.35
CA ILE A 196 16.57 -18.72 5.40
C ILE A 196 15.09 -18.96 5.14
N THR A 197 14.39 -19.62 6.07
CA THR A 197 12.96 -19.94 5.97
C THR A 197 12.09 -18.95 6.74
N GLY A 198 10.83 -18.82 6.30
CA GLY A 198 9.84 -17.90 6.87
C GLY A 198 8.99 -18.52 7.99
N HIS A 199 8.08 -17.71 8.51
CA HIS A 199 7.18 -18.05 9.63
C HIS A 199 5.69 -18.03 9.23
N ASN A 200 5.37 -17.80 7.94
CA ASN A 200 3.98 -17.73 7.47
C ASN A 200 3.55 -19.09 6.90
N HIS A 201 3.03 -19.97 7.76
CA HIS A 201 2.60 -21.31 7.39
C HIS A 201 1.43 -21.32 6.41
N LEU A 202 0.61 -20.24 6.34
CA LEU A 202 -0.49 -20.16 5.39
C LEU A 202 -0.03 -20.12 3.93
N LEU A 203 1.22 -19.72 3.66
CA LEU A 203 1.80 -19.81 2.32
C LEU A 203 1.96 -21.26 1.83
N ASP A 204 2.01 -22.23 2.75
CA ASP A 204 2.11 -23.65 2.44
C ASP A 204 0.76 -24.36 2.52
N THR A 205 -0.10 -23.94 3.46
CA THR A 205 -1.28 -24.71 3.86
C THR A 205 -2.60 -24.14 3.33
N PHE A 206 -2.63 -22.88 2.81
CA PHE A 206 -3.86 -22.29 2.29
C PHE A 206 -3.74 -21.97 0.80
N SER A 207 -4.54 -22.62 -0.01
CA SER A 207 -4.54 -22.43 -1.48
C SER A 207 -4.86 -21.00 -1.87
N GLY A 208 -3.97 -20.39 -2.64
CA GLY A 208 -4.07 -18.99 -3.08
C GLY A 208 -3.50 -17.97 -2.11
N ALA A 209 -2.95 -18.36 -0.94
CA ALA A 209 -2.26 -17.44 -0.04
C ALA A 209 -0.96 -16.95 -0.69
N ASP A 210 -0.72 -15.60 -0.61
CA ASP A 210 0.44 -14.96 -1.22
C ASP A 210 1.00 -13.80 -0.39
N GLY A 211 0.67 -13.74 0.89
CA GLY A 211 1.17 -12.72 1.83
C GLY A 211 0.57 -12.89 3.22
N MET A 212 0.87 -12.02 4.19
CA MET A 212 1.86 -10.96 4.10
C MET A 212 2.86 -11.03 5.25
N LYS A 213 2.40 -10.89 6.51
CA LYS A 213 3.30 -10.76 7.66
C LYS A 213 2.72 -11.37 8.92
N THR A 214 3.56 -12.10 9.66
CA THR A 214 3.27 -12.62 11.00
C THR A 214 3.95 -11.78 12.08
N GLY A 215 3.44 -11.83 13.30
CA GLY A 215 4.00 -11.18 14.47
C GLY A 215 3.70 -11.94 15.75
N TYR A 216 4.65 -11.95 16.67
CA TYR A 216 4.50 -12.51 18.01
C TYR A 216 5.38 -11.77 19.01
N THR A 217 4.83 -11.49 20.16
CA THR A 217 5.53 -11.22 21.42
C THR A 217 4.67 -11.78 22.56
N ALA A 218 5.25 -12.02 23.72
CA ALA A 218 4.46 -12.49 24.86
C ALA A 218 3.26 -11.57 25.18
N ALA A 219 3.44 -10.25 25.05
CA ALA A 219 2.39 -9.27 25.32
C ALA A 219 1.37 -9.12 24.18
N SER A 220 1.72 -9.45 22.93
CA SER A 220 0.79 -9.31 21.78
C SER A 220 0.00 -10.58 21.50
N GLY A 221 0.47 -11.74 21.93
CA GLY A 221 0.04 -13.01 21.36
C GLY A 221 0.44 -13.13 19.88
N TYR A 222 -0.14 -14.12 19.19
CA TYR A 222 0.11 -14.39 17.77
C TYR A 222 -0.78 -13.52 16.90
N ASN A 223 -0.15 -12.79 15.98
CA ASN A 223 -0.76 -11.89 15.01
C ASN A 223 -0.45 -12.32 13.58
N ILE A 224 -1.34 -12.02 12.63
CA ILE A 224 -1.08 -12.18 11.21
C ILE A 224 -1.86 -11.16 10.39
N ILE A 225 -1.22 -10.66 9.35
CA ILE A 225 -1.85 -10.10 8.17
C ILE A 225 -1.65 -11.13 7.06
N THR A 226 -2.73 -11.56 6.44
CA THR A 226 -2.66 -12.53 5.35
C THR A 226 -3.52 -12.10 4.18
N SER A 227 -3.23 -12.64 3.00
CA SER A 227 -3.97 -12.39 1.77
C SER A 227 -4.04 -13.66 0.95
N ALA A 228 -5.16 -13.83 0.27
CA ALA A 228 -5.31 -14.92 -0.68
C ALA A 228 -6.10 -14.47 -1.91
N LYS A 229 -5.74 -15.04 -3.07
CA LYS A 229 -6.42 -14.82 -4.35
C LYS A 229 -6.92 -16.13 -4.94
N ARG A 230 -8.22 -16.21 -5.31
CA ARG A 230 -8.83 -17.31 -6.05
C ARG A 230 -9.79 -16.76 -7.10
N ASN A 231 -9.76 -17.30 -8.31
CA ASN A 231 -10.66 -16.91 -9.42
C ASN A 231 -10.68 -15.38 -9.68
N GLY A 232 -9.50 -14.74 -9.62
CA GLY A 232 -9.37 -13.31 -9.83
C GLY A 232 -9.75 -12.44 -8.62
N LYS A 233 -10.47 -12.96 -7.63
CA LYS A 233 -10.91 -12.23 -6.44
C LYS A 233 -9.89 -12.39 -5.30
N ARG A 234 -9.69 -11.32 -4.53
CA ARG A 234 -8.72 -11.27 -3.43
C ARG A 234 -9.36 -10.78 -2.14
N VAL A 235 -8.96 -11.38 -1.04
CA VAL A 235 -9.24 -10.89 0.31
C VAL A 235 -7.95 -10.61 1.06
N ILE A 236 -7.98 -9.63 1.97
CA ILE A 236 -6.94 -9.39 2.97
C ILE A 236 -7.59 -9.56 4.34
N ALA A 237 -6.98 -10.37 5.18
CA ALA A 237 -7.44 -10.65 6.54
C ALA A 237 -6.35 -10.28 7.55
N VAL A 238 -6.76 -9.66 8.64
CA VAL A 238 -5.92 -9.37 9.81
C VAL A 238 -6.55 -10.03 11.01
N THR A 239 -5.78 -10.78 11.78
CA THR A 239 -6.22 -11.28 13.09
C THR A 239 -5.07 -11.19 14.10
N MET A 240 -5.40 -10.74 15.31
CA MET A 240 -4.42 -10.33 16.33
C MET A 240 -4.84 -10.81 17.70
N GLY A 241 -3.86 -11.08 18.56
CA GLY A 241 -4.09 -11.36 19.99
C GLY A 241 -4.34 -12.84 20.31
N HIS A 242 -4.04 -13.78 19.43
CA HIS A 242 -4.27 -15.20 19.67
C HIS A 242 -3.27 -15.78 20.68
N LYS A 243 -3.76 -16.65 21.55
CA LYS A 243 -2.94 -17.35 22.55
C LYS A 243 -2.02 -18.40 21.88
N TYR A 244 -2.51 -19.06 20.83
CA TYR A 244 -1.79 -20.12 20.15
C TYR A 244 -1.67 -19.85 18.64
N LEU A 245 -0.56 -20.30 18.05
CA LEU A 245 -0.25 -20.13 16.64
C LEU A 245 -1.28 -20.80 15.74
N ASN A 246 -1.69 -22.02 16.08
CA ASN A 246 -2.67 -22.79 15.31
C ASN A 246 -4.07 -22.14 15.30
N GLU A 247 -4.48 -21.50 16.39
CA GLU A 247 -5.73 -20.73 16.47
C GLU A 247 -5.70 -19.55 15.52
N ARG A 248 -4.58 -18.79 15.51
CA ARG A 248 -4.37 -17.67 14.61
C ARG A 248 -4.48 -18.13 13.14
N ASP A 249 -3.77 -19.21 12.77
CA ASP A 249 -3.76 -19.71 11.39
C ASP A 249 -5.13 -20.25 10.98
N LYS A 250 -5.79 -21.01 11.87
CA LYS A 250 -7.17 -21.51 11.64
C LYS A 250 -8.16 -20.37 11.46
N LYS A 251 -8.12 -19.34 12.33
CA LYS A 251 -9.02 -18.15 12.22
C LYS A 251 -8.81 -17.44 10.92
N ALA A 252 -7.56 -17.17 10.54
CA ALA A 252 -7.21 -16.49 9.29
C ALA A 252 -7.66 -17.29 8.07
N ALA A 253 -7.42 -18.60 8.05
CA ALA A 253 -7.85 -19.50 6.96
C ALA A 253 -9.38 -19.52 6.79
N VAL A 254 -10.13 -19.67 7.88
CA VAL A 254 -11.61 -19.66 7.86
C VAL A 254 -12.14 -18.33 7.35
N MET A 255 -11.55 -17.21 7.79
CA MET A 255 -11.94 -15.89 7.30
C MET A 255 -11.73 -15.77 5.79
N MET A 256 -10.53 -16.08 5.31
CA MET A 256 -10.20 -16.00 3.87
C MET A 256 -11.09 -16.90 3.03
N ASP A 257 -11.36 -18.13 3.48
CA ASP A 257 -12.18 -19.07 2.73
C ASP A 257 -13.62 -18.60 2.60
N LYS A 258 -14.25 -18.17 3.71
CA LYS A 258 -15.59 -17.58 3.72
C LYS A 258 -15.67 -16.32 2.83
N GLY A 259 -14.65 -15.45 2.88
CA GLY A 259 -14.59 -14.25 2.05
C GLY A 259 -14.47 -14.55 0.56
N LEU A 260 -13.58 -15.44 0.18
CA LEU A 260 -13.39 -15.84 -1.22
C LEU A 260 -14.63 -16.55 -1.79
N LEU A 261 -15.33 -17.37 -0.98
CA LEU A 261 -16.61 -17.99 -1.35
C LEU A 261 -17.70 -16.94 -1.56
N HIS A 262 -17.78 -15.93 -0.68
CA HIS A 262 -18.72 -14.82 -0.82
C HIS A 262 -18.45 -14.03 -2.11
N LEU A 263 -17.19 -13.66 -2.38
CA LEU A 263 -16.80 -12.92 -3.58
C LEU A 263 -16.99 -13.70 -4.88
N LYS A 264 -16.94 -15.05 -4.85
CA LYS A 264 -17.26 -15.89 -6.00
C LYS A 264 -18.73 -15.73 -6.45
N LYS A 265 -19.64 -15.45 -5.50
CA LYS A 265 -21.08 -15.30 -5.76
C LYS A 265 -21.47 -13.87 -6.19
N SER A 266 -20.63 -12.86 -5.90
CA SER A 266 -20.90 -11.46 -6.22
C SER A 266 -20.24 -11.06 -7.53
N ASN A 267 -21.02 -10.47 -8.45
CA ASN A 267 -20.54 -9.90 -9.72
C ASN A 267 -20.32 -8.37 -9.64
N GLU A 268 -20.24 -7.80 -8.44
CA GLU A 268 -20.06 -6.35 -8.27
C GLU A 268 -18.66 -5.91 -8.64
N VAL A 269 -18.57 -4.88 -9.48
CA VAL A 269 -17.32 -4.16 -9.79
C VAL A 269 -17.27 -2.93 -8.88
N ASP A 270 -16.34 -2.91 -7.98
CA ASP A 270 -16.16 -1.83 -7.02
C ASP A 270 -14.88 -1.03 -7.29
N VAL A 271 -14.88 0.25 -6.94
CA VAL A 271 -13.71 1.15 -7.02
C VAL A 271 -13.10 1.31 -5.64
N VAL A 272 -11.78 1.15 -5.52
CA VAL A 272 -11.03 1.38 -4.27
C VAL A 272 -10.45 2.79 -4.27
N GLU A 273 -10.77 3.56 -3.25
CA GLU A 273 -10.10 4.82 -2.94
C GLU A 273 -9.07 4.60 -1.82
N LEU A 274 -7.81 4.84 -2.13
CA LEU A 274 -6.72 4.72 -1.16
C LEU A 274 -5.86 5.97 -1.15
N THR A 275 -5.43 6.34 0.03
CA THR A 275 -4.48 7.42 0.22
C THR A 275 -3.06 6.92 0.01
N ARG A 276 -2.39 7.38 -1.03
CA ARG A 276 -0.97 7.10 -1.26
C ARG A 276 -0.11 8.22 -0.69
N VAL A 277 0.91 7.86 0.05
CA VAL A 277 1.90 8.79 0.60
C VAL A 277 3.14 8.78 -0.27
N ILE A 278 3.42 9.89 -0.97
CA ILE A 278 4.61 10.08 -1.80
C ILE A 278 5.33 11.33 -1.31
N ASP A 279 6.61 11.21 -1.02
CA ASP A 279 7.47 12.34 -0.57
C ASP A 279 6.84 13.16 0.56
N GLY A 280 6.25 12.48 1.53
CA GLY A 280 5.59 13.13 2.65
C GLY A 280 4.24 13.77 2.33
N ARG A 281 3.73 13.70 1.10
CA ARG A 281 2.42 14.21 0.68
C ARG A 281 1.39 13.10 0.60
N THR A 282 0.15 13.43 0.92
CA THR A 282 -0.99 12.53 0.83
C THR A 282 -1.68 12.71 -0.52
N THR A 283 -1.86 11.63 -1.27
CA THR A 283 -2.65 11.60 -2.52
C THR A 283 -3.67 10.48 -2.45
N GLU A 284 -4.91 10.79 -2.79
CA GLU A 284 -5.94 9.77 -2.97
C GLU A 284 -5.76 9.14 -4.35
N VAL A 285 -5.75 7.82 -4.40
CA VAL A 285 -5.61 7.05 -5.64
C VAL A 285 -6.79 6.09 -5.74
N LYS A 286 -7.50 6.16 -6.86
CA LYS A 286 -8.61 5.25 -7.15
C LYS A 286 -8.13 4.09 -8.00
N TYR A 287 -8.39 2.87 -7.56
CA TYR A 287 -8.08 1.66 -8.28
C TYR A 287 -9.37 0.97 -8.72
N ALA A 288 -9.50 0.65 -10.00
CA ALA A 288 -10.59 -0.18 -10.48
C ALA A 288 -10.27 -1.66 -10.20
N ALA A 289 -11.22 -2.36 -9.62
CA ALA A 289 -11.13 -3.79 -9.39
C ALA A 289 -11.23 -4.53 -10.71
N ASN A 290 -10.14 -4.91 -11.32
CA ASN A 290 -9.94 -5.68 -12.56
C ASN A 290 -9.40 -4.90 -13.76
N ASP A 291 -8.08 -4.86 -13.90
CA ASP A 291 -7.39 -4.46 -15.14
C ASP A 291 -7.40 -5.55 -16.24
N LYS A 292 -8.17 -6.62 -16.07
CA LYS A 292 -8.42 -7.62 -17.11
C LYS A 292 -9.92 -7.87 -17.25
N ILE A 293 -10.62 -6.94 -17.87
CA ILE A 293 -11.96 -7.21 -18.39
C ILE A 293 -11.79 -7.96 -19.70
N ASN A 294 -12.04 -9.25 -19.65
CA ASN A 294 -12.32 -10.04 -20.82
C ASN A 294 -13.56 -9.44 -21.53
N THR A 295 -13.40 -9.02 -22.77
CA THR A 295 -14.36 -8.29 -23.62
C THR A 295 -15.59 -9.09 -24.00
N LYS A 296 -16.25 -9.75 -23.07
CA LYS A 296 -17.57 -10.38 -23.27
C LYS A 296 -18.45 -10.20 -22.04
N VAL A 297 -18.96 -9.01 -21.83
CA VAL A 297 -20.12 -8.76 -20.95
C VAL A 297 -21.06 -7.77 -21.62
N ASN A 298 -22.30 -8.19 -21.69
CA ASN A 298 -23.44 -7.58 -22.36
C ASN A 298 -23.55 -6.04 -22.29
N ASN A 299 -23.75 -5.44 -23.48
CA ASN A 299 -23.75 -4.01 -23.78
C ASN A 299 -24.80 -3.13 -23.08
N ALA A 300 -25.72 -3.64 -22.30
CA ALA A 300 -26.85 -2.85 -21.78
C ALA A 300 -26.67 -2.27 -20.36
N ARG A 301 -25.74 -2.80 -19.53
CA ARG A 301 -25.42 -2.24 -18.19
C ARG A 301 -24.14 -1.42 -18.14
N VAL A 302 -23.43 -1.38 -19.23
CA VAL A 302 -22.12 -0.72 -19.35
C VAL A 302 -22.27 0.78 -19.64
N ASN A 303 -23.46 1.24 -20.09
CA ASN A 303 -23.62 2.64 -20.52
C ASN A 303 -23.60 3.66 -19.36
N ASN A 304 -24.20 3.36 -18.20
CA ASN A 304 -24.17 4.30 -17.07
C ASN A 304 -22.84 4.30 -16.30
N VAL A 305 -22.14 3.15 -16.27
CA VAL A 305 -20.78 3.08 -15.72
C VAL A 305 -19.74 3.60 -16.73
N ARG A 306 -20.04 3.50 -18.04
CA ARG A 306 -19.24 4.11 -19.10
C ARG A 306 -19.36 5.63 -19.13
N GLU A 307 -20.46 6.23 -18.74
CA GLU A 307 -20.60 7.69 -18.76
C GLU A 307 -19.78 8.36 -17.65
N VAL A 308 -19.74 7.81 -16.44
CA VAL A 308 -18.84 8.26 -15.35
C VAL A 308 -17.39 7.81 -15.59
N ALA A 309 -17.17 6.62 -16.17
CA ALA A 309 -15.86 6.14 -16.56
C ALA A 309 -15.39 6.74 -17.89
N ASN A 310 -16.28 7.11 -18.82
CA ASN A 310 -15.91 7.77 -20.07
C ASN A 310 -15.56 9.24 -19.89
N THR A 311 -16.13 9.97 -18.93
CA THR A 311 -15.61 11.31 -18.57
C THR A 311 -14.23 11.23 -17.94
N ALA A 312 -13.94 10.24 -17.09
CA ALA A 312 -12.59 10.00 -16.57
C ALA A 312 -11.65 9.33 -17.60
N LYS A 313 -12.19 8.53 -18.54
CA LYS A 313 -11.43 7.79 -19.56
C LYS A 313 -11.14 8.62 -20.82
N LEU A 314 -12.00 9.57 -21.19
CA LEU A 314 -11.72 10.53 -22.27
C LEU A 314 -10.54 11.47 -21.92
N GLU A 315 -10.34 11.76 -20.63
CA GLU A 315 -9.15 12.50 -20.16
C GLU A 315 -7.87 11.64 -20.05
N LYS A 316 -7.97 10.31 -19.97
CA LYS A 316 -6.83 9.37 -19.84
C LYS A 316 -6.33 8.76 -21.16
N VAL A 317 -7.18 8.59 -22.15
CA VAL A 317 -6.85 7.83 -23.38
C VAL A 317 -5.90 8.59 -24.31
N ASN A 318 -5.73 9.90 -24.16
CA ASN A 318 -4.90 10.72 -25.06
C ASN A 318 -3.45 10.97 -24.58
N VAL A 319 -2.84 10.10 -23.77
CA VAL A 319 -1.66 10.48 -23.00
C VAL A 319 -0.36 9.77 -23.36
N ALA A 320 -0.38 8.63 -23.97
CA ALA A 320 0.83 7.95 -24.38
C ALA A 320 1.29 8.48 -25.77
N GLY A 321 2.24 9.42 -25.78
CA GLY A 321 2.92 9.87 -26.99
C GLY A 321 2.47 11.21 -27.59
N GLY A 322 1.82 12.07 -26.82
CA GLY A 322 1.45 13.41 -27.30
C GLY A 322 2.67 14.33 -27.50
N LYS A 323 2.71 15.01 -28.65
CA LYS A 323 3.80 15.94 -29.03
C LYS A 323 3.70 17.33 -28.39
N TYR A 324 2.80 17.53 -27.42
CA TYR A 324 2.54 18.85 -26.83
C TYR A 324 2.92 18.90 -25.36
N ALA A 325 3.32 20.08 -24.94
CA ALA A 325 3.65 20.40 -23.56
C ALA A 325 2.96 21.68 -23.11
N LEU A 326 2.77 21.80 -21.81
CA LEU A 326 2.39 23.03 -21.14
C LEU A 326 3.66 23.70 -20.61
N GLN A 327 4.06 24.83 -21.17
CA GLN A 327 5.04 25.70 -20.54
C GLN A 327 4.31 26.51 -19.47
N VAL A 328 4.67 26.28 -18.22
CA VAL A 328 3.94 26.80 -17.05
C VAL A 328 4.69 27.88 -16.29
N GLY A 329 5.96 28.12 -16.63
CA GLY A 329 6.77 29.19 -16.07
C GLY A 329 8.16 29.26 -16.67
N ALA A 330 8.87 30.35 -16.35
CA ALA A 330 10.29 30.54 -16.65
C ALA A 330 10.97 31.17 -15.42
N PHE A 331 12.16 30.69 -15.06
CA PHE A 331 12.84 31.06 -13.82
C PHE A 331 14.34 31.23 -14.08
N SER A 332 15.01 32.07 -13.33
CA SER A 332 16.47 32.23 -13.38
C SER A 332 17.22 31.07 -12.70
N ASP A 333 16.54 30.27 -11.88
CA ASP A 333 17.09 29.15 -11.12
C ASP A 333 16.47 27.82 -11.56
N TYR A 334 17.32 26.80 -11.83
CA TYR A 334 16.89 25.46 -12.26
C TYR A 334 16.05 24.71 -11.23
N LYS A 335 16.44 24.77 -9.95
CA LYS A 335 15.75 24.06 -8.86
C LYS A 335 14.34 24.62 -8.66
N ARG A 336 14.20 25.95 -8.74
CA ARG A 336 12.91 26.63 -8.69
C ARG A 336 12.03 26.27 -9.88
N ALA A 337 12.59 26.24 -11.11
CA ALA A 337 11.89 25.83 -12.32
C ALA A 337 11.38 24.38 -12.21
N LYS A 338 12.23 23.46 -11.75
CA LYS A 338 11.91 22.02 -11.57
C LYS A 338 10.81 21.84 -10.52
N ASN A 339 10.91 22.49 -9.36
CA ASN A 339 9.91 22.38 -8.31
C ASN A 339 8.56 22.93 -8.74
N TYR A 340 8.54 24.02 -9.52
CA TYR A 340 7.30 24.56 -10.06
C TYR A 340 6.65 23.63 -11.08
N ALA A 341 7.41 23.06 -12.02
CA ALA A 341 6.90 22.07 -12.96
C ALA A 341 6.32 20.84 -12.25
N LEU A 342 6.99 20.35 -11.20
CA LEU A 342 6.50 19.26 -10.35
C LEU A 342 5.20 19.63 -9.64
N SER A 343 5.08 20.84 -9.10
CA SER A 343 3.85 21.28 -8.42
C SER A 343 2.65 21.32 -9.36
N ILE A 344 2.86 21.79 -10.60
CA ILE A 344 1.82 21.81 -11.64
C ILE A 344 1.48 20.37 -12.08
N LYS A 345 2.48 19.52 -12.36
CA LYS A 345 2.26 18.10 -12.66
C LYS A 345 1.41 17.43 -11.59
N ASN A 346 1.74 17.63 -10.32
CA ASN A 346 1.02 17.04 -9.20
C ASN A 346 -0.42 17.60 -9.05
N SER A 347 -0.61 18.87 -9.35
CA SER A 347 -1.95 19.48 -9.41
C SER A 347 -2.80 18.89 -10.55
N LEU A 348 -2.18 18.63 -11.71
CA LEU A 348 -2.85 18.05 -12.86
C LEU A 348 -3.11 16.55 -12.69
N ALA A 349 -2.25 15.83 -11.98
CA ALA A 349 -2.40 14.38 -11.72
C ALA A 349 -3.66 14.04 -10.91
N LYS A 350 -4.24 15.01 -10.21
CA LYS A 350 -5.54 14.85 -9.53
C LYS A 350 -6.71 14.67 -10.52
N LYS A 351 -6.58 15.22 -11.73
CA LYS A 351 -7.69 15.28 -12.70
C LYS A 351 -7.38 14.64 -14.04
N TYR A 352 -6.11 14.56 -14.40
CA TYR A 352 -5.62 14.06 -15.69
C TYR A 352 -4.59 12.95 -15.47
N ALA A 353 -4.27 12.20 -16.53
CA ALA A 353 -3.24 11.16 -16.42
C ALA A 353 -1.84 11.74 -16.12
N VAL A 354 -0.94 10.88 -15.65
CA VAL A 354 0.41 11.29 -15.21
C VAL A 354 1.25 11.73 -16.40
N TYR A 355 1.62 13.00 -16.43
CA TYR A 355 2.55 13.59 -17.40
C TYR A 355 3.98 13.64 -16.83
N ASN A 356 4.97 13.76 -17.72
CA ASN A 356 6.34 13.99 -17.31
C ASN A 356 6.62 15.51 -17.21
N ILE A 357 7.73 15.87 -16.58
CA ILE A 357 8.21 17.25 -16.58
C ILE A 357 9.50 17.34 -17.40
N ASN A 358 9.69 18.50 -18.02
CA ASN A 358 10.94 18.89 -18.66
C ASN A 358 11.29 20.32 -18.21
N VAL A 359 12.57 20.57 -17.93
CA VAL A 359 13.08 21.91 -17.63
C VAL A 359 14.13 22.25 -18.68
N GLU A 360 13.76 23.13 -19.58
CA GLU A 360 14.59 23.56 -20.70
C GLU A 360 15.43 24.77 -20.32
N LYS A 361 16.75 24.69 -20.50
CA LYS A 361 17.66 25.84 -20.35
C LYS A 361 17.62 26.68 -21.63
N VAL A 362 17.38 27.97 -21.51
CA VAL A 362 17.29 28.93 -22.62
C VAL A 362 18.15 30.14 -22.31
N GLN A 363 18.95 30.57 -23.31
CA GLN A 363 19.66 31.85 -23.24
C GLN A 363 18.73 32.96 -23.75
N THR A 364 18.66 34.04 -23.01
CA THR A 364 17.91 35.27 -23.38
C THR A 364 18.85 36.44 -23.33
N GLY A 365 18.46 37.54 -23.91
CA GLY A 365 19.29 38.79 -23.85
C GLY A 365 19.58 39.30 -22.43
N SER A 366 18.78 38.85 -21.43
CA SER A 366 18.93 39.15 -20.01
C SER A 366 19.62 38.05 -19.19
N GLY A 367 20.11 36.97 -19.83
CA GLY A 367 20.83 35.87 -19.18
C GLY A 367 20.18 34.47 -19.36
N THR A 368 20.64 33.52 -18.55
CA THR A 368 20.11 32.14 -18.57
C THR A 368 18.77 32.04 -17.86
N MET A 369 17.78 31.44 -18.53
CA MET A 369 16.45 31.14 -17.99
C MET A 369 16.14 29.65 -18.11
N TYR A 370 15.31 29.14 -17.19
CA TYR A 370 14.86 27.73 -17.17
C TYR A 370 13.35 27.70 -17.35
N ARG A 371 12.88 27.15 -18.49
CA ARG A 371 11.47 27.02 -18.81
C ARG A 371 10.92 25.72 -18.21
N SER A 372 9.91 25.85 -17.35
CA SER A 372 9.21 24.71 -16.72
C SER A 372 8.13 24.19 -17.65
N LYS A 373 8.21 22.92 -18.05
CA LYS A 373 7.25 22.26 -18.96
C LYS A 373 6.67 21.03 -18.29
N VAL A 374 5.37 20.77 -18.54
CA VAL A 374 4.71 19.47 -18.32
C VAL A 374 4.43 18.87 -19.67
N VAL A 375 5.02 17.70 -19.97
CA VAL A 375 5.15 17.14 -21.32
C VAL A 375 4.36 15.84 -21.52
N GLY A 376 4.13 15.45 -22.78
CA GLY A 376 3.51 14.17 -23.14
C GLY A 376 2.00 14.27 -23.39
N MET A 377 1.48 15.42 -23.81
CA MET A 377 0.03 15.64 -23.97
C MET A 377 -0.41 15.64 -25.44
N ALA A 378 -1.66 15.21 -25.68
CA ALA A 378 -2.34 15.50 -26.94
C ALA A 378 -2.72 16.99 -27.00
N LYS A 379 -2.80 17.58 -28.22
CA LYS A 379 -3.07 19.00 -28.44
C LYS A 379 -4.33 19.50 -27.74
N ASN A 380 -5.44 18.76 -27.88
CA ASN A 380 -6.72 19.14 -27.28
C ASN A 380 -6.67 19.14 -25.76
N THR A 381 -6.02 18.15 -25.14
CA THR A 381 -5.84 18.06 -23.69
C THR A 381 -4.96 19.21 -23.18
N ALA A 382 -3.86 19.52 -23.86
CA ALA A 382 -2.99 20.65 -23.50
C ALA A 382 -3.75 21.97 -23.56
N ASN A 383 -4.55 22.21 -24.61
CA ASN A 383 -5.37 23.41 -24.76
C ASN A 383 -6.41 23.54 -23.65
N GLN A 384 -7.12 22.44 -23.31
CA GLN A 384 -8.14 22.42 -22.28
C GLN A 384 -7.53 22.71 -20.89
N ILE A 385 -6.42 22.08 -20.55
CA ILE A 385 -5.72 22.31 -19.28
C ILE A 385 -5.24 23.75 -19.21
N CYS A 386 -4.60 24.25 -20.29
CA CYS A 386 -4.06 25.60 -20.33
C CYS A 386 -5.17 26.67 -20.19
N SER A 387 -6.33 26.47 -20.82
CA SER A 387 -7.50 27.33 -20.66
C SER A 387 -8.01 27.36 -19.23
N ASN A 388 -8.08 26.21 -18.57
CA ASN A 388 -8.47 26.11 -17.16
C ASN A 388 -7.46 26.78 -16.22
N MET A 389 -6.16 26.65 -16.49
CA MET A 389 -5.10 27.32 -15.73
C MET A 389 -5.20 28.84 -15.87
N LYS A 390 -5.43 29.36 -17.08
CA LYS A 390 -5.61 30.81 -17.34
C LYS A 390 -6.82 31.37 -16.60
N ARG A 391 -7.97 30.64 -16.54
CA ARG A 391 -9.13 31.02 -15.72
C ARG A 391 -8.78 31.16 -14.22
N GLN A 392 -7.81 30.38 -13.74
CA GLN A 392 -7.29 30.42 -12.37
C GLN A 392 -6.15 31.46 -12.20
N LYS A 393 -5.96 32.36 -13.16
CA LYS A 393 -4.87 33.38 -13.18
C LYS A 393 -3.46 32.77 -13.11
N LYS A 394 -3.28 31.54 -13.60
CA LYS A 394 -1.97 30.86 -13.70
C LYS A 394 -1.43 30.96 -15.12
N ASN A 395 -0.12 31.20 -15.23
CA ASN A 395 0.56 31.27 -16.52
C ASN A 395 0.56 29.89 -17.19
N CYS A 396 0.20 29.86 -18.48
CA CYS A 396 0.25 28.67 -19.30
C CYS A 396 0.35 28.99 -20.78
N LEU A 397 1.23 28.30 -21.48
CA LEU A 397 1.37 28.32 -22.93
C LEU A 397 1.46 26.88 -23.45
N VAL A 398 0.68 26.54 -24.47
CA VAL A 398 0.78 25.24 -25.14
C VAL A 398 1.90 25.33 -26.18
N VAL A 399 2.88 24.43 -26.10
CA VAL A 399 4.03 24.37 -26.98
C VAL A 399 4.19 22.96 -27.55
N VAL A 400 4.85 22.83 -28.72
CA VAL A 400 5.26 21.53 -29.25
C VAL A 400 6.49 21.09 -28.48
N ASP A 401 6.52 19.82 -28.02
CA ASP A 401 7.67 19.22 -27.36
C ASP A 401 8.45 18.35 -28.34
N ASN A 402 9.49 18.92 -28.91
CA ASN A 402 10.32 18.23 -29.89
C ASN A 402 11.21 17.13 -29.28
N ASN A 403 11.34 17.08 -27.93
CA ASN A 403 12.16 16.09 -27.23
C ASN A 403 11.40 14.79 -26.88
N SER A 404 10.09 14.74 -27.11
CA SER A 404 9.31 13.52 -26.84
C SER A 404 9.51 12.40 -27.86
N MET A 405 10.20 12.67 -28.99
CA MET A 405 10.48 11.65 -30.01
C MET A 405 11.64 10.70 -29.64
N ASN A 406 12.52 11.07 -28.71
CA ASN A 406 13.71 10.26 -28.37
C ASN A 406 13.51 9.28 -27.21
N LEU A 407 12.33 9.24 -26.58
CA LEU A 407 12.02 8.32 -25.46
C LEU A 407 11.25 7.06 -25.87
N ALA A 408 10.85 6.95 -27.15
CA ALA A 408 10.17 5.77 -27.69
C ALA A 408 11.11 4.79 -28.42
N GLN A 409 12.43 5.09 -28.46
CA GLN A 409 13.44 4.25 -29.15
C GLN A 409 14.62 3.86 -28.25
N LYS A 410 14.45 3.86 -26.92
CA LYS A 410 15.45 3.23 -26.04
C LYS A 410 14.80 2.32 -25.03
#